data_90a0e4572138afe40afd5aad0f482e8a
#
_entry.id   90a0e4572138afe40afd5aad0f482e8a
#
_cell.length_a   1.000
_cell.length_b   1.000
_cell.length_c   1.000
_cell.angle_alpha   90.00
_cell.angle_beta   90.00
_cell.angle_gamma   90.00
#
_symmetry.space_group_name_H-M   'P 1'
#
loop_
_entity.id
_entity.type
_entity.pdbx_description
1 polymer ?
#
loop_
_entity_poly.entity_id
_entity_poly.type
_entity_poly.pdbx_seq_one_letter_code
_entity_poly.pdbx_strand_id
1 'polypeptide(L)'
;MALFTPSQSPAVVVKEIDATGAVPNVQSSTGAIVGNFRWGPVEQRTLISNEADLIETHATPDTTNTIDFHSASYFLRYSNSLQVVRAVTSAAKNARSSSLQTGGSLGATPTIKNKDNFTAQEGTLNTAKDTFIARYPGALGNSIQVSICTPTLNDSAFNGWAYKSSFDGAPTTMDQDSDKGGSLTEIHVAVVDKDGEISGTKGEVLEIFPFTSVASNSIAYDGGTNFVKTLINERSEYIHMVGFPDNISSKAPLVGTAMSTPSSVQSFIPFGANLGVLNYDFDSGVNSGALGTAEFATGHDLFEDQEAVEIDFLIAPGMSSRSDQTTVTNDL
;
A
#
# COMPACT_ATOMS: atom_id res chain seq x y z
N MET A 1 -51.29 36.57 0.30
CA MET A 1 -51.19 37.69 1.26
C MET A 1 -49.98 38.51 0.82
N ALA A 2 -50.19 39.76 0.38
CA ALA A 2 -49.08 40.59 -0.10
C ALA A 2 -48.22 41.03 1.09
N LEU A 3 -46.96 40.66 1.11
CA LEU A 3 -46.01 40.93 2.18
C LEU A 3 -45.50 42.39 2.26
N PHE A 4 -45.91 43.23 1.32
CA PHE A 4 -45.55 44.65 1.26
C PHE A 4 -46.71 45.49 0.84
N THR A 5 -47.11 46.46 1.64
CA THR A 5 -47.88 47.61 1.20
C THR A 5 -46.92 48.64 0.59
N PRO A 6 -47.11 49.10 -0.65
CA PRO A 6 -46.25 50.12 -1.21
C PRO A 6 -46.38 51.43 -0.41
N SER A 7 -45.28 51.98 0.02
CA SER A 7 -45.25 53.31 0.65
C SER A 7 -45.41 54.39 -0.42
N GLN A 8 -46.32 55.36 -0.18
CA GLN A 8 -46.53 56.53 -1.05
C GLN A 8 -45.51 57.63 -0.82
N SER A 9 -44.52 57.43 0.03
CA SER A 9 -43.48 58.38 0.38
C SER A 9 -42.14 57.67 0.32
N PRO A 10 -41.03 58.35 -0.02
CA PRO A 10 -39.73 57.76 0.02
C PRO A 10 -39.43 57.28 1.45
N ALA A 11 -39.37 55.98 1.63
CA ALA A 11 -39.10 55.34 2.90
C ALA A 11 -37.99 54.29 2.73
N VAL A 12 -37.11 54.19 3.70
CA VAL A 12 -36.12 53.13 3.78
C VAL A 12 -36.83 51.90 4.37
N VAL A 13 -37.02 50.84 3.57
CA VAL A 13 -37.54 49.59 4.06
C VAL A 13 -36.35 48.73 4.51
N VAL A 14 -36.19 48.58 5.78
CA VAL A 14 -35.18 47.65 6.34
C VAL A 14 -35.85 46.27 6.40
N LYS A 15 -35.30 45.33 5.69
CA LYS A 15 -35.65 43.93 5.76
C LYS A 15 -34.61 43.23 6.63
N GLU A 16 -34.96 42.85 7.83
CA GLU A 16 -34.14 42.02 8.66
C GLU A 16 -34.31 40.55 8.19
N ILE A 17 -33.21 39.96 7.73
CA ILE A 17 -33.16 38.54 7.40
C ILE A 17 -32.45 37.87 8.56
N ASP A 18 -33.23 37.19 9.37
CA ASP A 18 -32.65 36.32 10.41
C ASP A 18 -32.03 35.09 9.74
N ALA A 19 -30.72 35.10 9.60
CA ALA A 19 -29.93 34.00 9.06
C ALA A 19 -29.47 33.01 10.15
N THR A 20 -29.82 33.23 11.41
CA THR A 20 -29.41 32.39 12.52
C THR A 20 -30.07 30.98 12.51
N GLY A 21 -31.18 30.82 11.78
CA GLY A 21 -31.86 29.52 11.64
C GLY A 21 -31.36 28.63 10.51
N ALA A 22 -30.38 29.09 9.70
CA ALA A 22 -29.90 28.40 8.52
C ALA A 22 -28.44 27.93 8.60
N VAL A 23 -27.87 27.87 9.78
CA VAL A 23 -26.64 27.09 9.96
C VAL A 23 -27.10 25.63 10.07
N PRO A 24 -26.96 24.79 9.03
CA PRO A 24 -27.12 23.37 9.22
C PRO A 24 -26.08 22.99 10.27
N ASN A 25 -26.54 22.52 11.41
CA ASN A 25 -25.66 21.86 12.37
C ASN A 25 -25.19 20.55 11.70
N VAL A 26 -24.20 20.67 10.83
CA VAL A 26 -23.48 19.52 10.29
C VAL A 26 -22.54 19.11 11.41
N GLN A 27 -23.10 18.48 12.42
CA GLN A 27 -22.34 17.70 13.35
C GLN A 27 -21.81 16.51 12.54
N SER A 28 -20.58 16.63 12.07
CA SER A 28 -19.87 15.49 11.50
C SER A 28 -19.54 14.57 12.67
N SER A 29 -20.40 13.59 12.91
CA SER A 29 -20.15 12.57 13.95
C SER A 29 -18.96 11.74 13.52
N THR A 30 -17.83 11.95 14.18
CA THR A 30 -16.63 11.16 13.95
C THR A 30 -16.69 9.89 14.78
N GLY A 31 -16.67 8.74 14.10
CA GLY A 31 -16.57 7.44 14.75
C GLY A 31 -15.14 6.94 14.79
N ALA A 32 -14.85 6.06 15.74
CA ALA A 32 -13.62 5.29 15.81
C ALA A 32 -13.91 3.81 15.98
N ILE A 33 -13.12 2.98 15.34
CA ILE A 33 -13.19 1.52 15.46
C ILE A 33 -11.80 0.92 15.48
N VAL A 34 -11.56 0.00 16.40
CA VAL A 34 -10.41 -0.91 16.39
C VAL A 34 -10.92 -2.28 16.01
N GLY A 35 -10.30 -2.93 15.03
CA GLY A 35 -10.78 -4.22 14.58
C GLY A 35 -9.75 -5.04 13.79
N ASN A 36 -10.10 -6.28 13.54
CA ASN A 36 -9.36 -7.18 12.69
C ASN A 36 -9.84 -7.03 11.25
N PHE A 37 -9.04 -6.34 10.43
CA PHE A 37 -9.33 -6.19 9.01
C PHE A 37 -8.35 -7.03 8.18
N ARG A 38 -8.75 -7.40 6.97
CA ARG A 38 -8.00 -8.33 6.13
C ARG A 38 -6.70 -7.73 5.58
N TRP A 39 -6.69 -6.41 5.34
CA TRP A 39 -5.57 -5.66 4.75
C TRP A 39 -5.44 -4.29 5.40
N GLY A 40 -4.40 -3.53 5.03
CA GLY A 40 -4.19 -2.16 5.46
C GLY A 40 -3.18 -2.00 6.60
N PRO A 41 -2.82 -0.74 6.91
CA PRO A 41 -1.84 -0.43 7.94
C PRO A 41 -2.31 -0.88 9.32
N VAL A 42 -1.38 -1.45 10.09
CA VAL A 42 -1.63 -1.93 11.44
C VAL A 42 -1.11 -0.91 12.44
N GLU A 43 -1.87 -0.72 13.53
CA GLU A 43 -1.53 0.28 14.57
C GLU A 43 -1.31 1.69 14.00
N GLN A 44 -2.15 2.05 13.03
CA GLN A 44 -2.17 3.37 12.42
C GLN A 44 -3.62 3.77 12.16
N ARG A 45 -3.97 5.00 12.48
CA ARG A 45 -5.31 5.56 12.19
C ARG A 45 -5.45 5.82 10.70
N THR A 46 -6.54 5.37 10.12
CA THR A 46 -6.95 5.66 8.74
C THR A 46 -8.33 6.30 8.76
N LEU A 47 -8.47 7.43 8.09
CA LEU A 47 -9.76 8.09 7.94
C LEU A 47 -10.48 7.49 6.73
N ILE A 48 -11.67 6.98 6.97
CA ILE A 48 -12.52 6.34 5.96
C ILE A 48 -13.83 7.13 5.85
N SER A 49 -14.21 7.46 4.62
CA SER A 49 -15.40 8.29 4.35
C SER A 49 -16.61 7.50 3.84
N ASN A 50 -16.40 6.32 3.29
CA ASN A 50 -17.47 5.48 2.76
C ASN A 50 -17.02 4.00 2.69
N GLU A 51 -17.97 3.10 2.37
CA GLU A 51 -17.69 1.66 2.27
C GLU A 51 -16.72 1.32 1.13
N ALA A 52 -16.67 2.08 0.05
CA ALA A 52 -15.72 1.84 -1.04
C ALA A 52 -14.29 2.13 -0.57
N ASP A 53 -14.06 3.24 0.14
CA ASP A 53 -12.76 3.56 0.75
C ASP A 53 -12.34 2.49 1.78
N LEU A 54 -13.32 1.94 2.53
CA LEU A 54 -13.07 0.86 3.49
C LEU A 54 -12.57 -0.40 2.76
N ILE A 55 -13.19 -0.76 1.64
CA ILE A 55 -12.78 -1.91 0.83
C ILE A 55 -11.41 -1.66 0.19
N GLU A 56 -11.18 -0.47 -0.33
CA GLU A 56 -9.89 -0.10 -0.95
C GLU A 56 -8.75 -0.18 0.05
N THR A 57 -8.94 0.34 1.26
CA THR A 57 -7.89 0.38 2.29
C THR A 57 -7.73 -0.95 3.02
N HIS A 58 -8.84 -1.62 3.36
CA HIS A 58 -8.85 -2.77 4.26
C HIS A 58 -9.28 -4.09 3.62
N ALA A 59 -9.55 -4.10 2.33
CA ALA A 59 -10.07 -5.19 1.51
C ALA A 59 -11.47 -5.67 1.94
N THR A 60 -12.04 -6.57 1.16
CA THR A 60 -13.32 -7.22 1.48
C THR A 60 -13.19 -8.16 2.67
N PRO A 61 -14.22 -8.30 3.49
CA PRO A 61 -14.18 -9.17 4.67
C PRO A 61 -14.07 -10.65 4.29
N ASP A 62 -13.51 -11.42 5.21
CA ASP A 62 -13.58 -12.88 5.21
C ASP A 62 -14.40 -13.39 6.41
N THR A 63 -14.41 -14.69 6.62
CA THR A 63 -15.19 -15.31 7.72
C THR A 63 -14.71 -14.93 9.12
N THR A 64 -13.50 -14.41 9.27
CA THR A 64 -12.88 -14.13 10.58
C THR A 64 -13.07 -12.68 11.03
N ASN A 65 -13.29 -11.76 10.09
CA ASN A 65 -13.38 -10.32 10.34
C ASN A 65 -14.73 -9.69 9.91
N THR A 66 -15.70 -10.52 9.59
CA THR A 66 -17.05 -10.10 9.14
C THR A 66 -17.72 -9.11 10.11
N ILE A 67 -17.58 -9.32 11.42
CA ILE A 67 -18.24 -8.48 12.44
C ILE A 67 -17.62 -7.08 12.43
N ASP A 68 -16.30 -6.99 12.45
CA ASP A 68 -15.56 -5.72 12.50
C ASP A 68 -15.83 -4.90 11.24
N PHE A 69 -15.73 -5.55 10.08
CA PHE A 69 -15.98 -4.90 8.79
C PHE A 69 -17.42 -4.37 8.67
N HIS A 70 -18.42 -5.20 8.99
CA HIS A 70 -19.81 -4.75 8.86
C HIS A 70 -20.18 -3.71 9.91
N SER A 71 -19.58 -3.74 11.11
CA SER A 71 -19.78 -2.67 12.10
C SER A 71 -19.29 -1.33 11.56
N ALA A 72 -18.11 -1.31 10.92
CA ALA A 72 -17.59 -0.13 10.24
C ALA A 72 -18.48 0.31 9.06
N SER A 73 -18.85 -0.63 8.18
CA SER A 73 -19.70 -0.36 7.02
C SER A 73 -21.08 0.19 7.42
N TYR A 74 -21.70 -0.34 8.46
CA TYR A 74 -22.99 0.17 8.93
C TYR A 74 -22.89 1.59 9.51
N PHE A 75 -21.81 1.92 10.21
CA PHE A 75 -21.58 3.28 10.68
C PHE A 75 -21.42 4.26 9.50
N LEU A 76 -20.67 3.88 8.48
CA LEU A 76 -20.44 4.68 7.28
C LEU A 76 -21.70 4.95 6.43
N ARG A 77 -22.81 4.26 6.69
CA ARG A 77 -24.11 4.61 6.08
C ARG A 77 -24.75 5.87 6.67
N TYR A 78 -24.32 6.28 7.85
CA TYR A 78 -24.85 7.43 8.58
C TYR A 78 -23.85 8.55 8.80
N SER A 79 -22.56 8.26 8.67
CA SER A 79 -21.46 9.22 8.80
C SER A 79 -20.44 9.04 7.67
N ASN A 80 -19.74 10.08 7.34
CA ASN A 80 -18.63 10.09 6.38
C ASN A 80 -17.26 10.30 7.05
N SER A 81 -17.16 10.08 8.37
CA SER A 81 -15.94 10.25 9.14
C SER A 81 -15.79 9.10 10.12
N LEU A 82 -15.03 8.08 9.72
CA LEU A 82 -14.70 6.94 10.56
C LEU A 82 -13.17 6.78 10.64
N GLN A 83 -12.64 6.86 11.84
CA GLN A 83 -11.25 6.52 12.13
C GLN A 83 -11.14 5.01 12.34
N VAL A 84 -10.42 4.33 11.47
CA VAL A 84 -10.22 2.88 11.56
C VAL A 84 -8.80 2.60 12.00
N VAL A 85 -8.63 1.74 12.99
CA VAL A 85 -7.35 1.16 13.41
C VAL A 85 -7.42 -0.34 13.23
N ARG A 86 -6.57 -0.85 12.36
CA ARG A 86 -6.37 -2.29 12.22
C ARG A 86 -5.47 -2.81 13.31
N ALA A 87 -5.94 -3.77 14.07
CA ALA A 87 -5.16 -4.52 15.05
C ALA A 87 -4.87 -5.94 14.54
N VAL A 88 -3.73 -6.50 14.89
CA VAL A 88 -3.36 -7.88 14.55
C VAL A 88 -2.61 -8.54 15.70
N THR A 89 -2.78 -9.84 15.86
CA THR A 89 -2.01 -10.63 16.82
C THR A 89 -0.58 -10.88 16.33
N SER A 90 0.29 -11.31 17.20
CA SER A 90 1.68 -11.72 16.86
C SER A 90 1.77 -12.90 15.87
N ALA A 91 0.65 -13.61 15.65
CA ALA A 91 0.55 -14.69 14.68
C ALA A 91 0.49 -14.19 13.23
N ALA A 92 0.04 -12.96 13.00
CA ALA A 92 -0.03 -12.38 11.66
C ALA A 92 1.37 -12.22 11.05
N LYS A 93 1.51 -12.60 9.77
CA LYS A 93 2.77 -12.54 9.02
C LYS A 93 2.55 -11.93 7.65
N ASN A 94 3.53 -11.17 7.19
CA ASN A 94 3.51 -10.64 5.82
C ASN A 94 3.88 -11.75 4.84
N ALA A 95 3.16 -11.85 3.74
CA ALA A 95 3.59 -12.67 2.63
C ALA A 95 4.91 -12.13 2.05
N ARG A 96 5.74 -12.99 1.53
CA ARG A 96 7.01 -12.62 0.90
C ARG A 96 7.32 -13.50 -0.30
N SER A 97 8.14 -13.01 -1.21
CA SER A 97 8.61 -13.83 -2.31
C SER A 97 9.56 -14.91 -1.79
N SER A 98 9.47 -16.11 -2.35
CA SER A 98 10.39 -17.21 -2.04
C SER A 98 11.80 -16.99 -2.61
N SER A 99 11.97 -16.01 -3.51
CA SER A 99 13.26 -15.63 -4.08
C SER A 99 14.04 -14.74 -3.12
N LEU A 100 15.30 -15.09 -2.88
CA LEU A 100 16.20 -14.37 -1.98
C LEU A 100 17.33 -13.68 -2.73
N GLN A 101 17.98 -12.73 -2.06
CA GLN A 101 19.26 -12.19 -2.49
C GLN A 101 20.38 -13.24 -2.31
N THR A 102 21.49 -13.09 -3.05
CA THR A 102 22.65 -14.00 -2.98
C THR A 102 23.11 -14.27 -1.55
N GLY A 103 23.20 -15.55 -1.21
CA GLY A 103 23.61 -16.00 0.12
C GLY A 103 22.52 -15.87 1.18
N GLY A 104 21.27 -15.68 0.78
CA GLY A 104 20.13 -15.61 1.66
C GLY A 104 19.70 -16.99 2.19
N SER A 105 18.97 -16.96 3.28
CA SER A 105 18.29 -18.12 3.86
C SER A 105 16.94 -17.67 4.40
N LEU A 106 15.89 -18.43 4.10
CA LEU A 106 14.56 -18.15 4.62
C LEU A 106 14.57 -18.23 6.15
N GLY A 107 14.55 -17.08 6.80
CA GLY A 107 14.36 -16.94 8.23
C GLY A 107 12.89 -16.98 8.64
N ALA A 108 12.62 -16.61 9.88
CA ALA A 108 11.24 -16.42 10.34
C ALA A 108 10.52 -15.38 9.47
N THR A 109 9.26 -15.65 9.14
CA THR A 109 8.45 -14.71 8.35
C THR A 109 8.23 -13.43 9.15
N PRO A 110 8.53 -12.26 8.60
CA PRO A 110 8.44 -10.99 9.31
C PRO A 110 6.98 -10.59 9.58
N THR A 111 6.79 -9.69 10.55
CA THR A 111 5.55 -8.95 10.75
C THR A 111 5.87 -7.47 10.60
N ILE A 112 5.50 -6.90 9.47
CA ILE A 112 5.67 -5.49 9.15
C ILE A 112 4.29 -4.84 9.22
N LYS A 113 4.10 -3.99 10.21
CA LYS A 113 2.79 -3.41 10.53
C LYS A 113 2.42 -2.24 9.63
N ASN A 114 3.39 -1.37 9.34
CA ASN A 114 3.24 -0.14 8.57
C ASN A 114 4.59 0.31 8.00
N LYS A 115 4.62 1.45 7.30
CA LYS A 115 5.83 1.98 6.67
C LYS A 115 6.96 2.28 7.66
N ASP A 116 6.64 2.83 8.84
CA ASP A 116 7.64 3.15 9.86
C ASP A 116 8.27 1.87 10.40
N ASN A 117 7.44 0.86 10.64
CA ASN A 117 7.90 -0.46 11.08
C ASN A 117 8.75 -1.15 10.01
N PHE A 118 8.43 -1.01 8.72
CA PHE A 118 9.29 -1.47 7.62
C PHE A 118 10.67 -0.81 7.67
N THR A 119 10.70 0.51 7.78
CA THR A 119 11.95 1.28 7.84
C THR A 119 12.82 0.86 9.01
N ALA A 120 12.23 0.61 10.17
CA ALA A 120 12.94 0.12 11.36
C ALA A 120 13.51 -1.30 11.19
N GLN A 121 12.83 -2.16 10.42
CA GLN A 121 13.21 -3.56 10.21
C GLN A 121 14.05 -3.79 8.94
N GLU A 122 14.17 -2.83 8.03
CA GLU A 122 14.82 -2.99 6.73
C GLU A 122 16.24 -3.57 6.86
N GLY A 123 17.02 -3.13 7.84
CA GLY A 123 18.36 -3.64 8.10
C GLY A 123 18.38 -5.15 8.42
N THR A 124 17.42 -5.62 9.21
CA THR A 124 17.27 -7.04 9.57
C THR A 124 16.83 -7.85 8.35
N LEU A 125 15.85 -7.37 7.61
CA LEU A 125 15.36 -7.99 6.38
C LEU A 125 16.45 -8.10 5.33
N ASN A 126 17.25 -7.05 5.16
CA ASN A 126 18.39 -7.06 4.24
C ASN A 126 19.49 -8.04 4.71
N THR A 127 19.70 -8.19 6.02
CA THR A 127 20.62 -9.20 6.57
C THR A 127 20.11 -10.62 6.29
N ALA A 128 18.79 -10.85 6.40
CA ALA A 128 18.13 -12.10 6.02
C ALA A 128 18.08 -12.32 4.50
N LYS A 129 18.43 -11.27 3.70
CA LYS A 129 18.42 -11.31 2.24
C LYS A 129 17.04 -11.48 1.61
N ASP A 130 16.01 -11.01 2.27
CA ASP A 130 14.68 -10.89 1.66
C ASP A 130 14.73 -9.98 0.41
N THR A 131 13.77 -10.18 -0.51
CA THR A 131 13.67 -9.39 -1.75
C THR A 131 12.41 -8.56 -1.78
N PHE A 132 11.26 -9.20 -1.92
CA PHE A 132 9.95 -8.56 -1.91
C PHE A 132 9.11 -9.08 -0.76
N ILE A 133 8.41 -8.18 -0.09
CA ILE A 133 7.53 -8.46 1.05
C ILE A 133 6.22 -7.72 0.83
N ALA A 134 5.09 -8.36 1.13
CA ALA A 134 3.78 -7.71 1.12
C ALA A 134 3.76 -6.55 2.11
N ARG A 135 3.11 -5.45 1.74
CA ARG A 135 3.11 -4.21 2.53
C ARG A 135 2.54 -4.40 3.93
N TYR A 136 1.50 -5.25 4.04
CA TYR A 136 0.80 -5.49 5.29
C TYR A 136 0.71 -6.98 5.61
N PRO A 137 0.60 -7.35 6.90
CA PRO A 137 0.48 -8.74 7.29
C PRO A 137 -0.90 -9.30 6.96
N GLY A 138 -0.94 -10.57 6.54
CA GLY A 138 -2.17 -11.29 6.22
C GLY A 138 -1.99 -12.28 5.08
N ALA A 139 -2.86 -13.26 5.01
CA ALA A 139 -2.86 -14.27 3.95
C ALA A 139 -3.23 -13.68 2.56
N LEU A 140 -3.89 -12.51 2.54
CA LEU A 140 -4.22 -11.83 1.28
C LEU A 140 -2.98 -11.54 0.43
N GLY A 141 -1.86 -11.24 1.09
CA GLY A 141 -0.58 -11.02 0.42
C GLY A 141 -0.06 -12.23 -0.38
N ASN A 142 -0.54 -13.45 -0.10
CA ASN A 142 -0.16 -14.65 -0.86
C ASN A 142 -0.70 -14.63 -2.30
N SER A 143 -1.73 -13.82 -2.58
CA SER A 143 -2.26 -13.62 -3.93
C SER A 143 -1.37 -12.71 -4.80
N ILE A 144 -0.38 -12.04 -4.21
CA ILE A 144 0.50 -11.12 -4.92
C ILE A 144 1.56 -11.89 -5.70
N GLN A 145 1.82 -11.44 -6.92
CA GLN A 145 2.98 -11.80 -7.72
C GLN A 145 3.66 -10.54 -8.22
N VAL A 146 4.97 -10.48 -8.15
CA VAL A 146 5.77 -9.45 -8.81
C VAL A 146 6.31 -10.03 -10.12
N SER A 147 5.93 -9.45 -11.25
CA SER A 147 6.42 -9.83 -12.57
C SER A 147 7.33 -8.73 -13.12
N ILE A 148 8.56 -9.08 -13.44
CA ILE A 148 9.58 -8.17 -13.93
C ILE A 148 9.92 -8.53 -15.36
N CYS A 149 9.86 -7.54 -16.26
CA CYS A 149 10.38 -7.66 -17.61
C CYS A 149 11.72 -6.94 -17.70
N THR A 150 12.77 -7.68 -18.01
CA THR A 150 14.11 -7.14 -18.23
C THR A 150 14.37 -6.89 -19.72
N PRO A 151 15.29 -5.99 -20.07
CA PRO A 151 15.66 -5.76 -21.47
C PRO A 151 16.26 -7.03 -22.09
N THR A 152 15.84 -7.35 -23.31
CA THR A 152 16.36 -8.47 -24.09
C THR A 152 16.58 -8.07 -25.53
N LEU A 153 17.41 -8.84 -26.22
CA LEU A 153 17.67 -8.61 -27.64
C LEU A 153 16.38 -8.69 -28.48
N ASN A 154 16.13 -7.68 -29.30
CA ASN A 154 14.91 -7.53 -30.12
C ASN A 154 13.60 -7.54 -29.30
N ASP A 155 13.68 -7.08 -28.05
CA ASP A 155 12.54 -6.98 -27.14
C ASP A 155 11.76 -8.31 -26.97
N SER A 156 12.44 -9.43 -27.11
CA SER A 156 11.80 -10.74 -27.14
C SER A 156 11.07 -11.08 -25.84
N ALA A 157 11.61 -10.66 -24.68
CA ALA A 157 10.95 -10.82 -23.38
C ALA A 157 9.66 -10.00 -23.31
N PHE A 158 9.74 -8.71 -23.67
CA PHE A 158 8.60 -7.82 -23.64
C PHE A 158 7.49 -8.30 -24.60
N ASN A 159 7.86 -8.70 -25.81
CA ASN A 159 6.90 -9.20 -26.82
C ASN A 159 6.14 -10.45 -26.36
N GLY A 160 6.78 -11.30 -25.56
CA GLY A 160 6.19 -12.51 -24.97
C GLY A 160 5.56 -12.30 -23.60
N TRP A 161 5.68 -11.13 -22.99
CA TRP A 161 5.22 -10.87 -21.64
C TRP A 161 3.70 -10.74 -21.56
N ALA A 162 3.10 -11.42 -20.58
CA ALA A 162 1.65 -11.42 -20.40
C ALA A 162 1.08 -10.01 -20.12
N TYR A 163 1.83 -9.14 -19.46
CA TYR A 163 1.41 -7.83 -19.00
C TYR A 163 1.87 -6.67 -19.89
N LYS A 164 2.42 -6.96 -21.07
CA LYS A 164 2.95 -5.95 -22.00
C LYS A 164 1.94 -4.86 -22.40
N SER A 165 0.65 -5.18 -22.41
CA SER A 165 -0.42 -4.24 -22.78
C SER A 165 -0.59 -3.10 -21.79
N SER A 166 -0.04 -3.22 -20.58
CA SER A 166 -0.05 -2.19 -19.55
C SER A 166 1.12 -1.20 -19.68
N PHE A 167 2.01 -1.38 -20.67
CA PHE A 167 3.20 -0.57 -20.86
C PHE A 167 3.31 -0.05 -22.29
N ASP A 168 3.84 1.16 -22.46
CA ASP A 168 3.92 1.85 -23.75
C ASP A 168 4.99 1.30 -24.69
N GLY A 169 5.96 0.53 -24.18
CA GLY A 169 7.05 -0.04 -24.99
C GLY A 169 7.96 -0.93 -24.14
N ALA A 170 8.98 -1.50 -24.79
CA ALA A 170 9.97 -2.33 -24.11
C ALA A 170 10.85 -1.51 -23.14
N PRO A 171 11.44 -2.12 -22.11
CA PRO A 171 12.19 -1.39 -21.06
C PRO A 171 13.47 -0.68 -21.55
N THR A 172 13.88 -0.84 -22.79
CA THR A 172 15.02 -0.12 -23.39
C THR A 172 14.62 1.11 -24.19
N THR A 173 13.32 1.40 -24.29
CA THR A 173 12.80 2.44 -25.19
C THR A 173 13.04 3.85 -24.65
N MET A 174 13.12 3.98 -23.32
CA MET A 174 13.28 5.26 -22.61
C MET A 174 14.58 5.29 -21.80
N ASP A 175 15.68 4.82 -22.38
CA ASP A 175 16.98 4.74 -21.68
C ASP A 175 17.46 6.13 -21.21
N GLN A 176 17.14 6.47 -19.99
CA GLN A 176 17.51 7.72 -19.32
C GLN A 176 18.95 7.71 -18.79
N ASP A 177 19.54 6.52 -18.70
CA ASP A 177 20.91 6.33 -18.24
C ASP A 177 21.93 6.33 -19.40
N SER A 178 21.49 6.46 -20.66
CA SER A 178 22.36 6.46 -21.83
C SER A 178 23.41 7.56 -21.75
N ASP A 179 23.05 8.74 -21.25
CA ASP A 179 23.96 9.87 -21.07
C ASP A 179 25.02 9.64 -19.98
N LYS A 180 24.82 8.64 -19.12
CA LYS A 180 25.72 8.26 -18.03
C LYS A 180 26.57 7.02 -18.36
N GLY A 181 26.54 6.56 -19.60
CA GLY A 181 27.36 5.44 -20.06
C GLY A 181 26.88 4.06 -19.60
N GLY A 182 25.64 3.95 -19.12
CA GLY A 182 25.03 2.71 -18.68
C GLY A 182 23.80 2.40 -19.50
N SER A 183 23.92 1.64 -20.55
CA SER A 183 22.79 1.13 -21.29
C SER A 183 22.18 -0.06 -20.58
N LEU A 184 20.85 -0.25 -20.73
CA LEU A 184 20.10 -1.44 -20.33
C LEU A 184 19.99 -1.65 -18.81
N THR A 185 19.78 -0.59 -18.05
CA THR A 185 19.45 -0.67 -16.62
C THR A 185 17.95 -0.61 -16.35
N GLU A 186 17.15 -0.28 -17.36
CA GLU A 186 15.71 -0.17 -17.26
C GLU A 186 15.02 -1.53 -17.15
N ILE A 187 14.00 -1.58 -16.34
CA ILE A 187 13.09 -2.72 -16.19
C ILE A 187 11.65 -2.22 -16.09
N HIS A 188 10.72 -3.10 -16.41
CA HIS A 188 9.34 -2.94 -16.06
C HIS A 188 8.99 -3.87 -14.91
N VAL A 189 8.21 -3.36 -13.96
CA VAL A 189 7.69 -4.14 -12.85
C VAL A 189 6.17 -4.04 -12.85
N ALA A 190 5.50 -5.19 -12.83
CA ALA A 190 4.06 -5.30 -12.63
C ALA A 190 3.79 -6.04 -11.32
N VAL A 191 2.95 -5.46 -10.48
CA VAL A 191 2.38 -6.12 -9.30
C VAL A 191 1.03 -6.68 -9.70
N VAL A 192 0.83 -7.96 -9.51
CA VAL A 192 -0.29 -8.71 -10.08
C VAL A 192 -1.03 -9.47 -8.99
N ASP A 193 -2.35 -9.49 -9.08
CA ASP A 193 -3.20 -10.35 -8.28
C ASP A 193 -3.27 -11.75 -8.92
N LYS A 194 -2.32 -12.60 -8.54
CA LYS A 194 -2.14 -13.93 -9.15
C LYS A 194 -3.39 -14.82 -9.02
N ASP A 195 -4.04 -14.77 -7.87
CA ASP A 195 -5.16 -15.66 -7.55
C ASP A 195 -6.53 -14.97 -7.61
N GLY A 196 -6.57 -13.63 -7.72
CA GLY A 196 -7.80 -12.84 -7.80
C GLY A 196 -8.44 -12.53 -6.45
N GLU A 197 -7.70 -12.66 -5.36
CA GLU A 197 -8.21 -12.44 -4.01
C GLU A 197 -8.32 -10.95 -3.63
N ILE A 198 -7.58 -10.09 -4.33
CA ILE A 198 -7.53 -8.64 -4.09
C ILE A 198 -8.52 -7.92 -5.00
N SER A 199 -8.38 -8.09 -6.30
CA SER A 199 -9.18 -7.41 -7.32
C SER A 199 -10.49 -8.13 -7.68
N GLY A 200 -10.59 -9.42 -7.32
CA GLY A 200 -11.66 -10.29 -7.78
C GLY A 200 -11.41 -10.93 -9.15
N THR A 201 -10.32 -10.58 -9.83
CA THR A 201 -9.96 -11.11 -11.15
C THR A 201 -8.56 -11.70 -11.13
N LYS A 202 -8.47 -12.99 -11.43
CA LYS A 202 -7.18 -13.68 -11.48
C LYS A 202 -6.28 -13.11 -12.57
N GLY A 203 -5.05 -12.76 -12.19
CA GLY A 203 -4.05 -12.21 -13.11
C GLY A 203 -4.21 -10.73 -13.43
N GLU A 204 -5.07 -10.03 -12.68
CA GLU A 204 -5.24 -8.57 -12.81
C GLU A 204 -3.97 -7.85 -12.39
N VAL A 205 -3.60 -6.81 -13.14
CA VAL A 205 -2.47 -5.94 -12.80
C VAL A 205 -2.94 -4.90 -11.81
N LEU A 206 -2.39 -4.94 -10.60
CA LEU A 206 -2.71 -4.00 -9.51
C LEU A 206 -1.92 -2.70 -9.66
N GLU A 207 -0.62 -2.80 -9.94
CA GLU A 207 0.28 -1.67 -10.07
C GLU A 207 1.32 -1.91 -11.16
N ILE A 208 1.77 -0.82 -11.79
CA ILE A 208 2.86 -0.84 -12.75
C ILE A 208 3.95 0.18 -12.39
N PHE A 209 5.19 -0.22 -12.59
CA PHE A 209 6.36 0.65 -12.50
C PHE A 209 7.11 0.59 -13.83
N PRO A 210 6.72 1.46 -14.80
CA PRO A 210 7.29 1.46 -16.12
C PRO A 210 8.66 2.15 -16.13
N PHE A 211 9.58 1.67 -16.97
CA PHE A 211 10.87 2.28 -17.25
C PHE A 211 11.71 2.64 -16.01
N THR A 212 11.59 1.83 -14.95
CA THR A 212 12.37 2.00 -13.72
C THR A 212 13.77 1.43 -13.88
N SER A 213 14.74 1.98 -13.16
CA SER A 213 16.14 1.59 -13.29
C SER A 213 16.61 0.77 -12.08
N VAL A 214 17.48 -0.20 -12.31
CA VAL A 214 18.22 -0.90 -11.26
C VAL A 214 19.47 -0.12 -10.80
N ALA A 215 19.81 0.99 -11.46
CA ALA A 215 20.91 1.86 -11.07
C ALA A 215 20.47 2.81 -9.95
N SER A 216 21.16 2.78 -8.82
CA SER A 216 20.80 3.55 -7.61
C SER A 216 20.92 5.07 -7.78
N ASN A 217 21.60 5.54 -8.81
CA ASN A 217 21.78 6.96 -9.14
C ASN A 217 20.98 7.40 -10.37
N SER A 218 20.08 6.57 -10.86
CA SER A 218 19.23 6.91 -12.00
C SER A 218 18.24 8.03 -11.64
N ILE A 219 18.06 8.97 -12.56
CA ILE A 219 17.22 10.14 -12.41
C ILE A 219 16.20 10.16 -13.55
N ALA A 220 14.95 10.33 -13.22
CA ALA A 220 13.86 10.50 -14.17
C ALA A 220 13.91 11.89 -14.86
N TYR A 221 13.12 12.09 -15.93
CA TYR A 221 13.05 13.36 -16.65
C TYR A 221 12.61 14.55 -15.80
N ASP A 222 11.81 14.30 -14.77
CA ASP A 222 11.35 15.31 -13.81
C ASP A 222 12.40 15.67 -12.75
N GLY A 223 13.57 15.01 -12.78
CA GLY A 223 14.64 15.20 -11.80
C GLY A 223 14.51 14.35 -10.54
N GLY A 224 13.42 13.57 -10.40
CA GLY A 224 13.23 12.64 -9.32
C GLY A 224 14.08 11.37 -9.48
N THR A 225 14.10 10.52 -8.43
CA THR A 225 14.77 9.21 -8.54
C THR A 225 14.02 8.31 -9.51
N ASN A 226 14.74 7.56 -10.32
CA ASN A 226 14.19 6.46 -11.14
C ASN A 226 14.61 5.08 -10.60
N PHE A 227 15.22 5.03 -9.45
CA PHE A 227 15.68 3.78 -8.83
C PHE A 227 14.48 2.94 -8.37
N VAL A 228 14.34 1.74 -8.93
CA VAL A 228 13.16 0.87 -8.73
C VAL A 228 12.86 0.58 -7.26
N LYS A 229 13.88 0.32 -6.44
CA LYS A 229 13.68 0.06 -5.01
C LYS A 229 13.05 1.24 -4.28
N THR A 230 13.53 2.45 -4.56
CA THR A 230 12.98 3.67 -3.95
C THR A 230 11.54 3.90 -4.42
N LEU A 231 11.30 3.78 -5.73
CA LEU A 231 9.96 3.99 -6.30
C LEU A 231 8.93 3.02 -5.75
N ILE A 232 9.27 1.73 -5.65
CA ILE A 232 8.37 0.73 -5.06
C ILE A 232 8.09 1.06 -3.59
N ASN A 233 9.12 1.34 -2.79
CA ASN A 233 8.95 1.60 -1.36
C ASN A 233 8.19 2.90 -1.05
N GLU A 234 8.22 3.87 -1.97
CA GLU A 234 7.49 5.13 -1.82
C GLU A 234 6.05 5.08 -2.34
N ARG A 235 5.82 4.38 -3.45
CA ARG A 235 4.56 4.48 -4.22
C ARG A 235 3.68 3.25 -4.15
N SER A 236 4.26 2.04 -3.93
CA SER A 236 3.46 0.82 -3.93
C SER A 236 2.52 0.75 -2.74
N GLU A 237 1.27 0.38 -2.98
CA GLU A 237 0.25 0.10 -1.98
C GLU A 237 0.27 -1.37 -1.51
N TYR A 238 0.96 -2.25 -2.25
CA TYR A 238 0.89 -3.70 -2.05
C TYR A 238 2.19 -4.32 -1.57
N ILE A 239 3.35 -3.75 -1.92
CA ILE A 239 4.64 -4.39 -1.66
C ILE A 239 5.71 -3.44 -1.13
N HIS A 240 6.70 -4.01 -0.48
CA HIS A 240 8.00 -3.41 -0.19
C HIS A 240 9.11 -4.19 -0.90
N MET A 241 10.11 -3.48 -1.39
CA MET A 241 11.33 -4.06 -1.95
C MET A 241 12.49 -3.86 -0.98
N VAL A 242 13.03 -4.96 -0.45
CA VAL A 242 14.19 -4.95 0.46
C VAL A 242 15.49 -4.93 -0.33
N GLY A 243 15.58 -5.76 -1.36
CA GLY A 243 16.78 -5.87 -2.19
C GLY A 243 16.48 -6.57 -3.51
N PHE A 244 17.54 -6.88 -4.24
CA PHE A 244 17.43 -7.49 -5.55
C PHE A 244 17.56 -9.01 -5.45
N PRO A 245 16.72 -9.79 -6.17
CA PRO A 245 16.90 -11.22 -6.31
C PRO A 245 18.25 -11.57 -6.94
N ASP A 246 18.72 -12.81 -6.74
CA ASP A 246 20.01 -13.29 -7.24
C ASP A 246 20.25 -13.10 -8.75
N ASN A 247 19.18 -13.14 -9.52
CA ASN A 247 19.21 -12.99 -10.96
C ASN A 247 19.11 -11.52 -11.45
N ILE A 248 18.90 -10.57 -10.53
CA ILE A 248 18.95 -9.14 -10.79
C ILE A 248 19.89 -8.50 -9.78
N SER A 249 20.84 -7.70 -10.26
CA SER A 249 21.77 -6.99 -9.40
C SER A 249 21.53 -5.49 -9.47
N SER A 250 21.47 -4.82 -8.30
CA SER A 250 21.57 -3.35 -8.30
C SER A 250 22.95 -2.93 -8.78
N LYS A 251 23.02 -1.98 -9.69
CA LYS A 251 24.29 -1.37 -10.08
C LYS A 251 24.67 -0.28 -9.07
N ALA A 252 25.93 -0.30 -8.65
CA ALA A 252 26.56 0.85 -8.01
C ALA A 252 26.53 2.05 -8.97
N PRO A 253 26.67 3.29 -8.46
CA PRO A 253 26.65 4.49 -9.28
C PRO A 253 27.50 4.33 -10.54
N LEU A 254 26.91 4.54 -11.70
CA LEU A 254 27.58 4.47 -13.00
C LEU A 254 28.46 5.74 -13.23
N VAL A 255 29.22 6.15 -12.23
CA VAL A 255 30.04 7.35 -12.30
C VAL A 255 31.35 7.03 -13.02
N GLY A 256 31.47 7.53 -14.24
CA GLY A 256 32.77 7.78 -14.85
C GLY A 256 33.48 6.60 -15.50
N THR A 257 32.84 5.49 -15.78
CA THR A 257 33.45 4.40 -16.57
C THR A 257 33.09 4.62 -18.04
N ALA A 258 34.05 5.12 -18.82
CA ALA A 258 33.92 5.14 -20.27
C ALA A 258 33.71 3.70 -20.76
N MET A 259 32.56 3.44 -21.35
CA MET A 259 32.25 2.13 -21.90
C MET A 259 32.93 1.95 -23.23
N SER A 260 33.73 0.91 -23.36
CA SER A 260 34.16 0.45 -24.68
C SER A 260 32.96 -0.07 -25.46
N THR A 261 32.88 0.24 -26.73
CA THR A 261 31.78 -0.19 -27.63
C THR A 261 31.61 -1.70 -27.55
N PRO A 262 30.43 -2.20 -27.16
CA PRO A 262 30.22 -3.61 -26.96
C PRO A 262 30.23 -4.36 -28.29
N SER A 263 30.92 -5.48 -28.33
CA SER A 263 30.83 -6.41 -29.46
C SER A 263 29.57 -7.28 -29.42
N SER A 264 28.84 -7.28 -28.31
CA SER A 264 27.53 -7.91 -28.16
C SER A 264 26.75 -7.23 -27.02
N VAL A 265 25.44 -7.07 -27.20
CA VAL A 265 24.51 -6.47 -26.22
C VAL A 265 24.53 -7.18 -24.86
N GLN A 266 24.85 -8.47 -24.84
CA GLN A 266 24.91 -9.29 -23.63
C GLN A 266 26.00 -8.89 -22.62
N SER A 267 27.03 -8.16 -23.04
CA SER A 267 28.16 -7.80 -22.16
C SER A 267 27.86 -6.68 -21.17
N PHE A 268 26.74 -5.99 -21.32
CA PHE A 268 26.41 -4.77 -20.56
C PHE A 268 25.17 -4.88 -19.69
N ILE A 269 24.51 -6.03 -19.71
CA ILE A 269 23.27 -6.20 -18.99
C ILE A 269 23.57 -6.55 -17.53
N PRO A 270 23.14 -5.73 -16.55
CA PRO A 270 23.36 -5.99 -15.14
C PRO A 270 22.62 -7.21 -14.60
N PHE A 271 21.89 -7.92 -15.45
CA PHE A 271 20.94 -8.98 -15.09
C PHE A 271 21.50 -10.40 -15.19
N GLY A 272 22.82 -10.59 -15.27
CA GLY A 272 23.39 -11.94 -15.33
C GLY A 272 22.91 -12.76 -16.52
N ALA A 273 22.84 -14.08 -16.37
CA ALA A 273 22.44 -15.02 -17.46
C ALA A 273 20.92 -15.15 -17.62
N ASN A 274 20.12 -14.62 -16.70
CA ASN A 274 18.67 -14.83 -16.65
C ASN A 274 17.90 -13.59 -17.10
N LEU A 275 18.11 -13.21 -18.36
CA LEU A 275 17.34 -12.15 -18.99
C LEU A 275 15.98 -12.67 -19.44
N GLY A 276 14.96 -11.85 -19.27
CA GLY A 276 13.63 -12.19 -19.73
C GLY A 276 12.54 -11.72 -18.76
N VAL A 277 11.48 -12.48 -18.72
CA VAL A 277 10.39 -12.30 -17.77
C VAL A 277 10.70 -13.11 -16.52
N LEU A 278 10.66 -12.42 -15.37
CA LEU A 278 10.90 -13.01 -14.06
C LEU A 278 9.64 -12.85 -13.21
N ASN A 279 9.15 -13.94 -12.64
CA ASN A 279 7.97 -13.94 -11.78
C ASN A 279 8.33 -14.38 -10.37
N TYR A 280 7.88 -13.62 -9.39
CA TYR A 280 8.12 -13.84 -7.97
C TYR A 280 6.79 -13.94 -7.24
N ASP A 281 6.38 -15.18 -6.98
CA ASP A 281 5.15 -15.46 -6.24
C ASP A 281 5.37 -15.23 -4.75
N PHE A 282 4.36 -14.69 -4.08
CA PHE A 282 4.37 -14.50 -2.65
C PHE A 282 3.71 -15.69 -1.95
N ASP A 283 4.23 -16.01 -0.77
CA ASP A 283 3.72 -17.03 0.12
C ASP A 283 3.98 -16.70 1.60
N SER A 284 3.61 -17.61 2.48
CA SER A 284 3.87 -17.52 3.94
C SER A 284 3.17 -16.37 4.67
N GLY A 285 2.28 -15.63 4.01
CA GLY A 285 1.40 -14.67 4.67
C GLY A 285 0.37 -15.38 5.54
N VAL A 286 0.19 -14.89 6.77
CA VAL A 286 -0.72 -15.49 7.76
C VAL A 286 -1.65 -14.42 8.31
N ASN A 287 -2.95 -14.71 8.34
CA ASN A 287 -3.94 -13.82 8.95
C ASN A 287 -3.74 -13.72 10.46
N SER A 288 -4.19 -12.61 11.03
CA SER A 288 -4.38 -12.49 12.46
C SER A 288 -5.40 -13.52 12.94
N GLY A 289 -5.14 -14.09 14.11
CA GLY A 289 -6.19 -14.78 14.86
C GLY A 289 -7.22 -13.81 15.44
N ALA A 290 -8.13 -14.31 16.26
CA ALA A 290 -9.02 -13.46 17.03
C ALA A 290 -8.20 -12.50 17.91
N LEU A 291 -8.60 -11.23 17.93
CA LEU A 291 -7.97 -10.21 18.77
C LEU A 291 -8.26 -10.47 20.24
N GLY A 292 -7.27 -10.26 21.08
CA GLY A 292 -7.40 -10.25 22.54
C GLY A 292 -7.48 -8.82 23.09
N THR A 293 -7.59 -8.72 24.42
CA THR A 293 -7.65 -7.42 25.12
C THR A 293 -6.43 -6.55 24.86
N ALA A 294 -5.24 -7.15 24.76
CA ALA A 294 -4.00 -6.41 24.53
C ALA A 294 -3.96 -5.72 23.16
N GLU A 295 -4.43 -6.40 22.11
CA GLU A 295 -4.46 -5.81 20.77
C GLU A 295 -5.52 -4.70 20.68
N PHE A 296 -6.65 -4.85 21.35
CA PHE A 296 -7.66 -3.79 21.42
C PHE A 296 -7.15 -2.60 22.22
N ALA A 297 -6.54 -2.79 23.41
CA ALA A 297 -5.95 -1.73 24.21
C ALA A 297 -4.93 -0.93 23.38
N THR A 298 -3.96 -1.61 22.76
CA THR A 298 -2.97 -0.95 21.90
C THR A 298 -3.62 -0.16 20.74
N GLY A 299 -4.72 -0.65 20.20
CA GLY A 299 -5.45 0.07 19.16
C GLY A 299 -6.19 1.30 19.69
N HIS A 300 -6.77 1.20 20.89
CA HIS A 300 -7.49 2.29 21.54
C HIS A 300 -6.56 3.38 22.07
N ASP A 301 -5.33 3.04 22.52
CA ASP A 301 -4.29 4.01 22.93
C ASP A 301 -4.02 5.07 21.84
N LEU A 302 -4.27 4.73 20.56
CA LEU A 302 -4.13 5.69 19.47
C LEU A 302 -5.22 6.76 19.44
N PHE A 303 -6.25 6.62 20.26
CA PHE A 303 -7.35 7.56 20.37
C PHE A 303 -7.37 8.32 21.71
N GLU A 304 -6.42 8.07 22.64
CA GLU A 304 -6.37 8.75 23.94
C GLU A 304 -6.13 10.26 23.83
N ASP A 305 -5.38 10.69 22.82
CA ASP A 305 -5.06 12.10 22.62
C ASP A 305 -6.20 12.83 21.91
N GLN A 306 -7.08 13.45 22.68
CA GLN A 306 -8.21 14.23 22.18
C GLN A 306 -7.78 15.50 21.41
N GLU A 307 -6.56 16.00 21.62
CA GLU A 307 -6.05 17.15 20.85
C GLU A 307 -5.65 16.70 19.42
N ALA A 308 -5.25 15.44 19.27
CA ALA A 308 -4.88 14.88 17.98
C ALA A 308 -6.07 14.37 17.15
N VAL A 309 -7.12 13.87 17.83
CA VAL A 309 -8.34 13.38 17.15
C VAL A 309 -9.56 13.51 18.07
N GLU A 310 -10.59 14.21 17.60
CA GLU A 310 -11.87 14.33 18.29
C GLU A 310 -12.79 13.20 17.81
N ILE A 311 -13.27 12.36 18.73
CA ILE A 311 -14.14 11.21 18.49
C ILE A 311 -15.44 11.40 19.26
N ASP A 312 -16.56 11.27 18.56
CA ASP A 312 -17.90 11.31 19.16
C ASP A 312 -18.41 9.91 19.56
N PHE A 313 -18.01 8.89 18.79
CA PHE A 313 -18.47 7.50 18.98
C PHE A 313 -17.31 6.52 18.86
N LEU A 314 -17.16 5.67 19.86
CA LEU A 314 -16.28 4.52 19.81
C LEU A 314 -17.07 3.25 19.55
N ILE A 315 -16.77 2.56 18.46
CA ILE A 315 -17.40 1.32 18.05
C ILE A 315 -16.55 0.17 18.56
N ALA A 316 -17.06 -0.60 19.51
CA ALA A 316 -16.42 -1.81 20.01
C ALA A 316 -17.12 -3.04 19.44
N PRO A 317 -16.61 -3.62 18.32
CA PRO A 317 -17.18 -4.86 17.79
C PRO A 317 -17.01 -6.02 18.79
N GLY A 318 -17.88 -7.00 18.68
CA GLY A 318 -18.01 -8.04 19.70
C GLY A 318 -16.73 -8.82 19.96
N MET A 319 -16.31 -8.81 21.20
CA MET A 319 -15.27 -9.68 21.71
C MET A 319 -15.82 -11.06 22.03
N SER A 320 -14.94 -12.07 22.03
CA SER A 320 -15.30 -13.47 22.27
C SER A 320 -15.81 -13.74 23.69
N SER A 321 -15.47 -12.91 24.67
CA SER A 321 -15.90 -13.07 26.04
C SER A 321 -16.38 -11.77 26.68
N ARG A 322 -17.33 -11.89 27.61
CA ARG A 322 -17.86 -10.75 28.37
C ARG A 322 -16.82 -10.14 29.32
N SER A 323 -15.90 -10.96 29.83
CA SER A 323 -14.80 -10.47 30.69
C SER A 323 -13.85 -9.60 29.91
N ASP A 324 -13.54 -9.96 28.66
CA ASP A 324 -12.65 -9.18 27.79
C ASP A 324 -13.29 -7.86 27.40
N GLN A 325 -14.60 -7.89 27.07
CA GLN A 325 -15.38 -6.66 26.84
C GLN A 325 -15.30 -5.69 28.02
N THR A 326 -15.49 -6.23 29.26
CA THR A 326 -15.42 -5.41 30.47
C THR A 326 -14.03 -4.84 30.67
N THR A 327 -12.98 -5.61 30.42
CA THR A 327 -11.60 -5.17 30.56
C THR A 327 -11.28 -4.02 29.62
N VAL A 328 -11.62 -4.17 28.34
CA VAL A 328 -11.39 -3.10 27.34
C VAL A 328 -12.25 -1.88 27.62
N THR A 329 -13.53 -2.06 28.00
CA THR A 329 -14.40 -0.91 28.32
C THR A 329 -13.94 -0.14 29.56
N ASN A 330 -13.25 -0.77 30.50
CA ASN A 330 -12.69 -0.10 31.67
C ASN A 330 -11.34 0.59 31.39
N ASP A 331 -10.68 0.25 30.30
CA ASP A 331 -9.42 0.83 29.83
C ASP A 331 -9.65 2.08 28.96
N LEU A 332 -10.89 2.24 28.49
CA LEU A 332 -11.35 3.40 27.72
C LEU A 332 -11.85 4.53 28.64
#